data_482beea31c8562c2842170baa7b934d1
#
_entry.id   482beea31c8562c2842170baa7b934d1
#
_cell.length_a   1.000
_cell.length_b   1.000
_cell.length_c   1.000
_cell.angle_alpha   90.00
_cell.angle_beta   90.00
_cell.angle_gamma   90.00
#
_symmetry.space_group_name_H-M   'P 1'
#
loop_
_entity.id
_entity.type
_entity.pdbx_description
1 polymer ?
#
loop_
_entity_poly.entity_id
_entity_poly.type
_entity_poly.pdbx_seq_one_letter_code
_entity_poly.pdbx_strand_id
1 'polypeptide(L)'
;MAAVLRTSGFSEVFRMAPGGEHDAGDIGGLPDWALECRDTARIDLAGDVRDAEMRAFHKGCRFGAAVIKKRGASTSDGYVVMSLGLFTEVLEALDGAAE
;
A
#
# COMPACT_ATOMS: atom_id res chain seq x y z
N MET A 1 -8.02 6.63 0.91
CA MET A 1 -7.01 5.94 0.07
C MET A 1 -7.59 5.37 -1.22
N ALA A 2 -8.58 4.50 -1.12
CA ALA A 2 -9.17 3.93 -2.33
C ALA A 2 -9.70 5.00 -3.30
N ALA A 3 -10.32 6.06 -2.77
CA ALA A 3 -10.84 7.13 -3.60
C ALA A 3 -9.72 7.88 -4.35
N VAL A 4 -8.57 8.08 -3.71
CA VAL A 4 -7.41 8.71 -4.36
C VAL A 4 -6.93 7.86 -5.53
N LEU A 5 -6.81 6.55 -5.33
CA LEU A 5 -6.36 5.64 -6.37
C LEU A 5 -7.36 5.57 -7.54
N ARG A 6 -8.64 5.51 -7.22
CA ARG A 6 -9.68 5.47 -8.27
C ARG A 6 -9.67 6.74 -9.11
N THR A 7 -9.52 7.90 -8.46
CA THR A 7 -9.44 9.18 -9.16
C THR A 7 -8.21 9.25 -10.05
N SER A 8 -7.13 8.57 -9.67
CA SER A 8 -5.88 8.56 -10.44
C SER A 8 -5.87 7.52 -11.55
N GLY A 9 -6.98 6.84 -11.83
CA GLY A 9 -7.08 5.93 -12.96
C GLY A 9 -7.17 4.45 -12.61
N PHE A 10 -7.15 4.09 -11.33
CA PHE A 10 -7.25 2.71 -10.90
C PHE A 10 -8.69 2.41 -10.46
N SER A 11 -9.59 2.35 -11.43
CA SER A 11 -11.02 2.29 -11.20
C SER A 11 -11.50 1.01 -10.49
N GLU A 12 -10.71 -0.05 -10.57
CA GLU A 12 -11.05 -1.32 -9.94
C GLU A 12 -10.67 -1.38 -8.45
N VAL A 13 -10.00 -0.36 -7.93
CA VAL A 13 -9.55 -0.33 -6.56
C VAL A 13 -10.70 -0.14 -5.60
N PHE A 14 -10.71 -0.91 -4.53
CA PHE A 14 -11.71 -0.78 -3.47
C PHE A 14 -11.06 -1.01 -2.11
N ARG A 15 -11.70 -0.48 -1.07
CA ARG A 15 -11.27 -0.73 0.30
C ARG A 15 -11.89 -2.03 0.75
N MET A 16 -11.06 -2.96 1.22
CA MET A 16 -11.55 -4.24 1.72
C MET A 16 -12.28 -4.02 3.04
N ALA A 17 -13.35 -4.78 3.23
CA ALA A 17 -14.13 -4.67 4.45
C ALA A 17 -13.28 -5.08 5.65
N PRO A 18 -13.43 -4.40 6.80
CA PRO A 18 -12.75 -4.80 8.02
C PRO A 18 -13.18 -6.21 8.40
N GLY A 19 -12.28 -7.16 8.24
CA GLY A 19 -12.57 -8.55 8.50
C GLY A 19 -11.83 -9.12 9.65
N GLY A 20 -11.04 -8.36 10.33
CA GLY A 20 -10.23 -8.86 11.40
C GLY A 20 -9.68 -7.76 12.26
N GLU A 21 -8.94 -8.19 13.24
CA GLU A 21 -8.40 -7.28 14.24
C GLU A 21 -7.31 -6.36 13.74
N HIS A 22 -6.77 -6.60 12.56
CA HIS A 22 -5.73 -5.77 12.02
C HIS A 22 -6.17 -4.90 10.87
N ASP A 23 -7.46 -4.72 10.72
CA ASP A 23 -7.98 -4.29 9.51
C ASP A 23 -8.24 -2.85 9.46
N ALA A 24 -7.23 -2.10 9.26
CA ALA A 24 -7.32 -0.68 9.02
C ALA A 24 -7.79 -0.36 7.61
N GLY A 25 -8.21 -1.37 6.88
CA GLY A 25 -8.71 -1.18 5.54
C GLY A 25 -7.66 -1.37 4.47
N ASP A 26 -7.36 -2.62 4.22
CA ASP A 26 -6.51 -2.98 3.09
C ASP A 26 -7.15 -2.55 1.79
N ILE A 27 -6.34 -2.34 0.78
CA ILE A 27 -6.80 -1.97 -0.55
C ILE A 27 -6.82 -3.21 -1.43
N GLY A 28 -7.93 -3.46 -2.08
CA GLY A 28 -8.08 -4.50 -3.08
C GLY A 28 -8.21 -3.92 -4.47
N GLY A 29 -8.12 -4.78 -5.49
CA GLY A 29 -8.31 -4.38 -6.87
C GLY A 29 -7.11 -3.68 -7.51
N LEU A 30 -5.96 -3.67 -6.84
CA LEU A 30 -4.75 -3.11 -7.39
C LEU A 30 -3.81 -4.26 -7.77
N PRO A 31 -3.57 -4.52 -9.06
CA PRO A 31 -2.76 -5.67 -9.47
C PRO A 31 -1.36 -5.64 -8.89
N ASP A 32 -0.90 -6.80 -8.43
CA ASP A 32 0.45 -7.02 -7.91
C ASP A 32 0.84 -6.26 -6.65
N TRP A 33 -0.05 -5.47 -6.09
CA TRP A 33 0.24 -4.69 -4.89
C TRP A 33 -0.63 -5.10 -3.72
N ALA A 34 -0.02 -5.23 -2.54
CA ALA A 34 -0.72 -5.30 -1.27
C ALA A 34 -0.43 -4.00 -0.52
N LEU A 35 -1.44 -3.23 -0.26
CA LEU A 35 -1.31 -1.95 0.45
C LEU A 35 -1.94 -2.09 1.84
N GLU A 36 -1.09 -1.94 2.86
CA GLU A 36 -1.51 -1.96 4.25
C GLU A 36 -1.71 -0.53 4.74
N CYS A 37 -2.94 -0.16 5.02
CA CYS A 37 -3.24 1.18 5.49
C CYS A 37 -3.09 1.27 7.00
N ARG A 38 -2.41 2.32 7.46
CA ARG A 38 -2.18 2.58 8.88
C ARG A 38 -2.60 3.99 9.24
N ASP A 39 -3.37 4.09 10.31
CA ASP A 39 -3.77 5.37 10.89
C ASP A 39 -3.54 5.27 12.39
N THR A 40 -2.27 5.38 12.78
CA THR A 40 -1.88 5.25 14.18
C THR A 40 -1.16 6.50 14.64
N ALA A 41 -1.29 6.81 15.92
CA ALA A 41 -0.58 7.95 16.50
C ALA A 41 0.93 7.70 16.56
N ARG A 42 1.33 6.45 16.57
CA ARG A 42 2.73 6.06 16.68
C ARG A 42 3.16 5.34 15.42
N ILE A 43 4.18 5.88 14.79
CA ILE A 43 4.71 5.31 13.54
C ILE A 43 5.78 4.27 13.85
N ASP A 44 5.61 3.08 13.29
CA ASP A 44 6.59 2.01 13.38
C ASP A 44 6.94 1.59 11.93
N LEU A 45 7.85 2.30 11.33
CA LEU A 45 8.17 2.09 9.91
C LEU A 45 8.63 0.66 9.63
N ALA A 46 9.54 0.14 10.45
CA ALA A 46 10.06 -1.22 10.23
C ALA A 46 8.97 -2.27 10.36
N GLY A 47 8.13 -2.16 11.37
CA GLY A 47 7.03 -3.09 11.57
C GLY A 47 5.98 -3.00 10.48
N ASP A 48 5.65 -1.78 10.08
CA ASP A 48 4.64 -1.57 9.04
C ASP A 48 5.11 -2.10 7.68
N VAL A 49 6.37 -1.89 7.33
CA VAL A 49 6.94 -2.43 6.09
C VAL A 49 6.96 -3.95 6.13
N ARG A 50 7.38 -4.54 7.25
CA ARG A 50 7.40 -6.00 7.40
C ARG A 50 6.00 -6.58 7.24
N ASP A 51 5.00 -5.97 7.86
CA ASP A 51 3.62 -6.45 7.77
C ASP A 51 3.11 -6.35 6.34
N ALA A 52 3.43 -5.29 5.63
CA ALA A 52 3.03 -5.12 4.25
C ALA A 52 3.68 -6.17 3.34
N GLU A 53 4.96 -6.45 3.55
CA GLU A 53 5.67 -7.47 2.77
C GLU A 53 5.12 -8.87 3.03
N MET A 54 4.79 -9.17 4.29
CA MET A 54 4.15 -10.45 4.62
C MET A 54 2.77 -10.57 3.99
N ARG A 55 2.01 -9.48 3.99
CA ARG A 55 0.70 -9.49 3.36
C ARG A 55 0.81 -9.74 1.87
N ALA A 56 1.76 -9.10 1.21
CA ALA A 56 2.02 -9.31 -0.21
C ALA A 56 2.37 -10.77 -0.48
N PHE A 57 3.23 -11.35 0.33
CA PHE A 57 3.60 -12.75 0.20
C PHE A 57 2.38 -13.66 0.33
N HIS A 58 1.56 -13.45 1.33
CA HIS A 58 0.37 -14.27 1.56
C HIS A 58 -0.68 -14.13 0.46
N LYS A 59 -0.77 -12.98 -0.14
CA LYS A 59 -1.72 -12.72 -1.22
C LYS A 59 -1.18 -13.05 -2.61
N GLY A 60 0.07 -13.46 -2.70
CA GLY A 60 0.71 -13.68 -3.99
C GLY A 60 0.95 -12.42 -4.79
N CYS A 61 1.03 -11.28 -4.11
CA CYS A 61 1.34 -10.01 -4.76
C CYS A 61 2.85 -9.81 -4.85
N ARG A 62 3.27 -9.15 -5.93
CA ARG A 62 4.68 -8.88 -6.15
C ARG A 62 5.23 -7.82 -5.20
N PHE A 63 4.43 -6.81 -4.89
CA PHE A 63 4.85 -5.66 -4.11
C PHE A 63 3.98 -5.46 -2.87
N GLY A 64 4.59 -5.07 -1.77
CA GLY A 64 3.86 -4.72 -0.55
C GLY A 64 4.36 -3.41 0.02
N ALA A 65 3.46 -2.50 0.31
CA ALA A 65 3.82 -1.20 0.88
C ALA A 65 2.83 -0.80 1.96
N ALA A 66 3.33 -0.06 2.94
CA ALA A 66 2.49 0.51 3.98
C ALA A 66 2.08 1.92 3.56
N VAL A 67 0.82 2.25 3.78
CA VAL A 67 0.31 3.59 3.52
C VAL A 67 -0.04 4.20 4.87
N ILE A 68 0.67 5.26 5.23
CA ILE A 68 0.53 5.89 6.52
C ILE A 68 -0.19 7.22 6.36
N LYS A 69 -1.30 7.36 7.07
CA LYS A 69 -2.08 8.58 7.03
C LYS A 69 -1.31 9.72 7.70
N LYS A 70 -1.28 10.86 7.05
CA LYS A 70 -0.76 12.08 7.65
C LYS A 70 -1.91 12.78 8.36
N ARG A 71 -1.85 12.81 9.68
CA ARG A 71 -2.93 13.38 10.49
C ARG A 71 -3.10 14.87 10.21
N GLY A 72 -4.35 15.29 10.11
CA GLY A 72 -4.67 16.68 9.84
C GLY A 72 -4.49 17.11 8.39
N ALA A 73 -4.23 16.16 7.49
CA ALA A 73 -4.02 16.47 6.08
C ALA A 73 -4.98 15.65 5.21
N SER A 74 -5.04 15.95 3.93
CA SER A 74 -5.86 15.19 3.01
C SER A 74 -5.24 13.80 2.78
N THR A 75 -6.05 12.86 2.31
CA THR A 75 -5.61 11.49 2.09
C THR A 75 -4.41 11.40 1.14
N SER A 76 -4.40 12.25 0.11
CA SER A 76 -3.32 12.24 -0.87
C SER A 76 -1.98 12.72 -0.32
N ASP A 77 -1.98 13.36 0.86
CA ASP A 77 -0.76 13.79 1.51
C ASP A 77 -0.14 12.73 2.41
N GLY A 78 -0.74 11.55 2.48
CA GLY A 78 -0.20 10.43 3.22
C GLY A 78 1.10 9.91 2.63
N TYR A 79 1.70 8.96 3.31
CA TYR A 79 3.01 8.43 2.93
C TYR A 79 2.90 6.99 2.47
N VAL A 80 3.62 6.65 1.41
CA VAL A 80 3.80 5.25 1.01
C VAL A 80 5.20 4.84 1.43
N VAL A 81 5.30 3.77 2.23
CA VAL A 81 6.56 3.32 2.78
C VAL A 81 6.86 1.90 2.33
N MET A 82 8.04 1.71 1.79
CA MET A 82 8.50 0.40 1.34
C MET A 82 10.00 0.30 1.58
N SER A 83 10.54 -0.92 1.53
CA SER A 83 11.98 -1.10 1.64
C SER A 83 12.67 -0.55 0.40
N LEU A 84 13.93 -0.15 0.55
CA LEU A 84 14.71 0.30 -0.59
C LEU A 84 14.86 -0.81 -1.63
N GLY A 85 15.04 -2.05 -1.17
CA GLY A 85 15.10 -3.19 -2.09
C GLY A 85 13.85 -3.33 -2.93
N LEU A 86 12.68 -3.18 -2.32
CA LEU A 86 11.44 -3.23 -3.08
C LEU A 86 11.32 -2.05 -4.03
N PHE A 87 11.74 -0.87 -3.61
CA PHE A 87 11.69 0.31 -4.47
C PHE A 87 12.52 0.11 -5.73
N THR A 88 13.69 -0.53 -5.63
CA THR A 88 14.48 -0.82 -6.82
C THR A 88 13.76 -1.78 -7.76
N GLU A 89 13.04 -2.75 -7.24
CA GLU A 89 12.24 -3.65 -8.06
C GLU A 89 11.10 -2.90 -8.77
N VAL A 90 10.50 -1.94 -8.10
CA VAL A 90 9.46 -1.10 -8.71
C VAL A 90 10.05 -0.28 -9.85
N LEU A 91 11.23 0.29 -9.64
CA LEU A 91 11.90 1.07 -10.69
C LEU A 91 12.22 0.19 -11.90
N GLU A 92 12.69 -1.03 -11.68
CA GLU A 92 12.95 -1.97 -12.76
C GLU A 92 11.68 -2.33 -13.52
N ALA A 93 10.58 -2.52 -12.81
CA ALA A 93 9.31 -2.84 -13.43
C ALA A 93 8.80 -1.69 -14.30
N LEU A 94 8.96 -0.45 -13.82
CA LEU A 94 8.57 0.72 -14.59
C LEU A 94 9.45 0.89 -15.84
N ASP A 95 10.73 0.61 -15.72
CA ASP A 95 11.68 0.68 -16.82
C ASP A 95 11.30 -0.37 -17.89
N GLY A 96 11.04 -1.60 -17.48
CA GLY A 96 10.61 -2.65 -18.38
C GLY A 96 9.29 -2.32 -19.07
N ALA A 97 8.38 -1.69 -18.36
CA ALA A 97 7.10 -1.30 -18.93
C ALA A 97 7.22 -0.16 -19.95
N ALA A 98 8.27 0.64 -19.86
CA ALA A 98 8.49 1.75 -20.78
C ALA A 98 9.09 1.29 -22.12
N GLU A 99 9.60 0.09 -22.17
CA GLU A 99 10.11 -0.50 -23.38
C GLU A 99 8.99 -1.18 -24.16
#